data_ee8a5dbfd60347e6aa621d5fca76984f
#
_entry.id   ee8a5dbfd60347e6aa621d5fca76984f
#
_cell.length_a   1.000
_cell.length_b   1.000
_cell.length_c   1.000
_cell.angle_alpha   90.00
_cell.angle_beta   90.00
_cell.angle_gamma   90.00
#
_symmetry.space_group_name_H-M   'P 1'
#
loop_
_entity.id
_entity.type
_entity.pdbx_description
1 polymer ?
#
loop_
_entity_poly.entity_id
_entity_poly.type
_entity_poly.pdbx_seq_one_letter_code
_entity_poly.pdbx_strand_id
1 'polypeptide(L)'
;MEREKMNYFELIALAEEQYKNMLDEHPELVKLSKREIDVFAQLLTDKTQAQIAETLYISHSSVHFHCKNIYKKLEINSRRQLLVKYRYI
;
A
#
# COMPACT_ATOMS: atom_id res chain seq x y z
N MET A 1 -28.38 10.93 -2.90
CA MET A 1 -28.60 9.54 -2.56
C MET A 1 -27.61 9.07 -1.55
N GLU A 2 -28.11 8.39 -0.58
CA GLU A 2 -27.29 7.96 0.51
C GLU A 2 -26.63 6.62 0.21
N ARG A 3 -25.33 6.56 0.42
CA ARG A 3 -24.62 5.31 0.20
C ARG A 3 -24.79 4.40 1.40
N GLU A 4 -25.07 3.15 1.12
CA GLU A 4 -25.20 2.14 2.14
C GLU A 4 -23.88 1.94 2.84
N LYS A 5 -23.92 1.88 4.15
CA LYS A 5 -22.71 1.69 4.93
C LYS A 5 -22.36 0.23 5.03
N MET A 6 -21.10 -0.10 4.79
CA MET A 6 -20.61 -1.44 4.95
C MET A 6 -20.24 -1.67 6.41
N ASN A 7 -20.47 -2.86 6.90
CA ASN A 7 -20.02 -3.20 8.23
C ASN A 7 -18.54 -3.55 8.20
N TYR A 8 -17.97 -3.74 9.38
CA TYR A 8 -16.54 -3.98 9.53
C TYR A 8 -16.08 -5.21 8.73
N PHE A 9 -16.85 -6.29 8.79
CA PHE A 9 -16.46 -7.52 8.10
C PHE A 9 -16.52 -7.37 6.59
N GLU A 10 -17.49 -6.63 6.09
CA GLU A 10 -17.59 -6.36 4.67
C GLU A 10 -16.40 -5.53 4.16
N LEU A 11 -15.98 -4.56 4.96
CA LEU A 11 -14.83 -3.74 4.59
C LEU A 11 -13.54 -4.57 4.53
N ILE A 12 -13.37 -5.48 5.50
CA ILE A 12 -12.20 -6.35 5.50
C ILE A 12 -12.22 -7.27 4.30
N ALA A 13 -13.36 -7.87 4.00
CA ALA A 13 -13.48 -8.78 2.88
C ALA A 13 -13.17 -8.07 1.56
N LEU A 14 -13.65 -6.83 1.41
CA LEU A 14 -13.40 -6.05 0.21
C LEU A 14 -11.91 -5.73 0.08
N ALA A 15 -11.27 -5.35 1.17
CA ALA A 15 -9.85 -5.03 1.15
C ALA A 15 -9.02 -6.26 0.78
N GLU A 16 -9.38 -7.43 1.31
CA GLU A 16 -8.69 -8.67 1.00
C GLU A 16 -8.85 -9.04 -0.47
N GLU A 17 -10.04 -8.86 -1.00
CA GLU A 17 -10.29 -9.15 -2.41
C GLU A 17 -9.51 -8.23 -3.32
N GLN A 18 -9.45 -6.94 -2.98
CA GLN A 18 -8.69 -5.98 -3.76
C GLN A 18 -7.21 -6.32 -3.76
N TYR A 19 -6.67 -6.71 -2.62
CA TYR A 19 -5.28 -7.09 -2.53
C TYR A 19 -5.00 -8.35 -3.34
N LYS A 20 -5.89 -9.32 -3.28
CA LYS A 20 -5.75 -10.54 -4.06
C LYS A 20 -5.75 -10.23 -5.56
N ASN A 21 -6.65 -9.35 -5.99
CA ASN A 21 -6.69 -8.96 -7.40
C ASN A 21 -5.39 -8.29 -7.83
N MET A 22 -4.83 -7.45 -6.96
CA MET A 22 -3.57 -6.80 -7.25
C MET A 22 -2.44 -7.81 -7.35
N LEU A 23 -2.43 -8.82 -6.49
CA LEU A 23 -1.43 -9.89 -6.55
C LEU A 23 -1.54 -10.69 -7.85
N ASP A 24 -2.77 -10.92 -8.32
CA ASP A 24 -2.95 -11.65 -9.56
C ASP A 24 -2.37 -10.90 -10.76
N GLU A 25 -2.52 -9.59 -10.78
CA GLU A 25 -1.99 -8.77 -11.85
C GLU A 25 -0.50 -8.45 -11.67
N HIS A 26 -0.04 -8.40 -10.42
CA HIS A 26 1.32 -8.03 -10.07
C HIS A 26 1.91 -9.04 -9.11
N PRO A 27 2.24 -10.25 -9.60
CA PRO A 27 2.75 -11.29 -8.70
C PRO A 27 4.06 -10.94 -8.01
N GLU A 28 4.79 -9.95 -8.53
CA GLU A 28 6.03 -9.51 -7.88
C GLU A 28 5.78 -8.96 -6.47
N LEU A 29 4.53 -8.58 -6.16
CA LEU A 29 4.21 -8.05 -4.83
C LEU A 29 4.38 -9.10 -3.73
N VAL A 30 4.45 -10.36 -4.09
CA VAL A 30 4.70 -11.43 -3.12
C VAL A 30 6.07 -11.30 -2.47
N LYS A 31 6.98 -10.55 -3.09
CA LYS A 31 8.32 -10.32 -2.53
C LYS A 31 8.32 -9.40 -1.32
N LEU A 32 7.23 -8.65 -1.11
CA LEU A 32 7.16 -7.71 -0.01
C LEU A 32 6.86 -8.42 1.30
N SER A 33 7.53 -8.00 2.37
CA SER A 33 7.23 -8.49 3.72
C SER A 33 5.90 -7.88 4.17
N LYS A 34 5.36 -8.41 5.29
CA LYS A 34 4.10 -7.92 5.82
C LYS A 34 4.16 -6.41 6.11
N ARG A 35 5.25 -5.95 6.73
CA ARG A 35 5.37 -4.52 7.05
C ARG A 35 5.55 -3.68 5.79
N GLU A 36 6.24 -4.23 4.80
CA GLU A 36 6.37 -3.55 3.51
C GLU A 36 5.03 -3.43 2.81
N ILE A 37 4.19 -4.45 2.93
CA ILE A 37 2.83 -4.38 2.37
C ILE A 37 2.05 -3.27 3.04
N ASP A 38 2.16 -3.13 4.37
CA ASP A 38 1.48 -2.06 5.08
C ASP A 38 1.89 -0.69 4.55
N VAL A 39 3.19 -0.49 4.37
CA VAL A 39 3.71 0.78 3.85
C VAL A 39 3.31 0.95 2.38
N PHE A 40 3.41 -0.11 1.60
CA PHE A 40 3.03 -0.07 0.17
C PHE A 40 1.59 0.39 0.00
N ALA A 41 0.67 -0.15 0.80
CA ALA A 41 -0.73 0.23 0.73
C ALA A 41 -0.91 1.72 1.01
N GLN A 42 -0.18 2.25 1.97
CA GLN A 42 -0.25 3.67 2.30
C GLN A 42 0.38 4.55 1.23
N LEU A 43 1.39 4.03 0.53
CA LEU A 43 2.03 4.78 -0.56
C LEU A 43 1.09 4.99 -1.74
N LEU A 44 0.04 4.19 -1.86
CA LEU A 44 -0.96 4.35 -2.90
C LEU A 44 -1.97 5.45 -2.59
N THR A 45 -1.88 6.03 -1.39
CA THR A 45 -2.74 7.14 -0.98
C THR A 45 -2.01 8.47 -1.21
N ASP A 46 -2.68 9.55 -0.86
CA ASP A 46 -2.08 10.89 -0.96
C ASP A 46 -1.30 11.29 0.29
N LYS A 47 -1.17 10.37 1.27
CA LYS A 47 -0.49 10.68 2.52
C LYS A 47 0.99 10.89 2.31
N THR A 48 1.55 11.87 3.04
CA THR A 48 2.99 12.07 3.09
C THR A 48 3.63 10.95 3.90
N GLN A 49 4.96 10.81 3.80
CA GLN A 49 5.64 9.81 4.61
C GLN A 49 5.46 10.06 6.10
N ALA A 50 5.42 11.34 6.52
CA ALA A 50 5.18 11.66 7.91
C ALA A 50 3.79 11.19 8.35
N GLN A 51 2.78 11.39 7.50
CA GLN A 51 1.43 10.93 7.81
C GLN A 51 1.34 9.40 7.83
N ILE A 52 2.06 8.75 6.95
CA ILE A 52 2.12 7.29 6.94
C ILE A 52 2.73 6.78 8.25
N ALA A 53 3.79 7.44 8.70
CA ALA A 53 4.44 7.08 9.96
C ALA A 53 3.44 7.16 11.11
N GLU A 54 2.65 8.24 11.16
CA GLU A 54 1.62 8.38 12.18
C GLU A 54 0.56 7.29 12.08
N THR A 55 0.11 7.01 10.87
CA THR A 55 -0.93 6.00 10.64
C THR A 55 -0.48 4.62 11.09
N LEU A 56 0.77 4.28 10.85
CA LEU A 56 1.29 2.95 11.15
C LEU A 56 1.99 2.87 12.51
N TYR A 57 2.05 3.98 13.23
CA TYR A 57 2.70 4.05 14.55
C TYR A 57 4.17 3.63 14.51
N ILE A 58 4.88 4.11 13.50
CA ILE A 58 6.33 3.87 13.36
C ILE A 58 7.02 5.20 13.09
N SER A 59 8.34 5.21 13.18
CA SER A 59 9.09 6.43 12.95
C SER A 59 9.13 6.80 11.47
N HIS A 60 9.37 8.07 11.19
CA HIS A 60 9.51 8.53 9.82
C HIS A 60 10.69 7.84 9.13
N SER A 61 11.79 7.64 9.87
CA SER A 61 12.95 6.94 9.31
C SER A 61 12.62 5.49 8.97
N SER A 62 11.76 4.84 9.75
CA SER A 62 11.32 3.49 9.43
C SER A 62 10.51 3.46 8.14
N VAL A 63 9.62 4.43 7.95
CA VAL A 63 8.87 4.52 6.69
C VAL A 63 9.84 4.68 5.53
N HIS A 64 10.81 5.58 5.67
CA HIS A 64 11.80 5.81 4.62
C HIS A 64 12.58 4.53 4.29
N PHE A 65 12.98 3.81 5.34
CA PHE A 65 13.70 2.54 5.18
C PHE A 65 12.85 1.54 4.40
N HIS A 66 11.58 1.41 4.76
CA HIS A 66 10.68 0.48 4.06
C HIS A 66 10.45 0.90 2.62
N CYS A 67 10.33 2.19 2.37
CA CYS A 67 10.17 2.70 1.00
C CYS A 67 11.34 2.31 0.12
N LYS A 68 12.57 2.50 0.62
CA LYS A 68 13.75 2.13 -0.15
C LYS A 68 13.75 0.65 -0.50
N ASN A 69 13.40 -0.19 0.46
CA ASN A 69 13.37 -1.63 0.23
C ASN A 69 12.25 -2.02 -0.75
N ILE A 70 11.09 -1.40 -0.63
CA ILE A 70 9.98 -1.63 -1.55
C ILE A 70 10.38 -1.27 -2.96
N TYR A 71 10.95 -0.07 -3.15
CA TYR A 71 11.35 0.38 -4.47
C TYR A 71 12.38 -0.56 -5.08
N LYS A 72 13.31 -1.03 -4.26
CA LYS A 72 14.33 -1.96 -4.73
C LYS A 72 13.72 -3.28 -5.17
N LYS A 73 12.81 -3.83 -4.35
CA LYS A 73 12.18 -5.11 -4.65
C LYS A 73 11.28 -5.04 -5.88
N LEU A 74 10.64 -3.91 -6.09
CA LEU A 74 9.73 -3.73 -7.22
C LEU A 74 10.43 -3.11 -8.43
N GLU A 75 11.74 -2.84 -8.32
CA GLU A 75 12.55 -2.31 -9.40
C GLU A 75 12.02 -0.97 -9.92
N ILE A 76 11.66 -0.10 -8.99
CA ILE A 76 11.22 1.26 -9.30
C ILE A 76 12.08 2.24 -8.52
N ASN A 77 12.07 3.51 -8.91
CA ASN A 77 12.97 4.50 -8.35
C ASN A 77 12.28 5.57 -7.51
N SER A 78 10.94 5.63 -7.54
CA SER A 78 10.25 6.72 -6.86
C SER A 78 8.81 6.33 -6.58
N ARG A 79 8.18 7.10 -5.66
CA ARG A 79 6.76 6.91 -5.37
C ARG A 79 5.92 7.18 -6.61
N ARG A 80 6.35 8.13 -7.44
CA ARG A 80 5.62 8.43 -8.66
C ARG A 80 5.53 7.21 -9.57
N GLN A 81 6.65 6.50 -9.73
CA GLN A 81 6.66 5.28 -10.54
C GLN A 81 5.77 4.21 -9.93
N LEU A 82 5.78 4.12 -8.60
CA LEU A 82 4.91 3.17 -7.90
C LEU A 82 3.44 3.48 -8.19
N LEU A 83 3.06 4.74 -8.11
CA LEU A 83 1.67 5.14 -8.34
C LEU A 83 1.25 4.87 -9.78
N VAL A 84 2.13 5.14 -10.74
CA VAL A 84 1.83 4.88 -12.15
C VAL A 84 1.60 3.39 -12.38
N LYS A 85 2.42 2.55 -11.75
CA LYS A 85 2.37 1.12 -12.00
C LYS A 85 1.24 0.41 -11.26
N TYR A 86 0.91 0.85 -10.05
CA TYR A 86 0.03 0.08 -9.18
C TYR A 86 -1.28 0.78 -8.83
N ARG A 87 -1.43 2.04 -9.16
CA ARG A 87 -2.65 2.74 -8.78
C ARG A 87 -3.76 2.42 -9.78
N TYR A 88 -4.87 1.94 -9.26
CA TYR A 88 -6.07 1.71 -10.06
C TYR A 88 -6.99 2.90 -9.93
N ILE A 89 -7.47 3.36 -11.06
CA ILE A 89 -8.36 4.52 -11.09
C ILE A 89 -9.74 4.07 -11.47
#